data_87ea5167e07c497e48136fe051e6d369
#
_entry.id   87ea5167e07c497e48136fe051e6d369
#
_cell.length_a   1.000
_cell.length_b   1.000
_cell.length_c   1.000
_cell.angle_alpha   90.00
_cell.angle_beta   90.00
_cell.angle_gamma   90.00
#
_symmetry.space_group_name_H-M   'P 1'
#
loop_
_entity.id
_entity.type
_entity.pdbx_description
1 polymer ?
#
loop_
_entity_poly.entity_id
_entity_poly.type
_entity_poly.pdbx_seq_one_letter_code
_entity_poly.pdbx_strand_id
1 'polypeptide(L)'
;MDTASRVWAYGVVAKGEGKGWSKGRKAADDPRIARNAAAHRGKTYAAHVTPAEDGRRRSAPASTEWTPTLAYAVGLLATDGCQTDGRHLAFPSADRELVEILLRCLGKTNKIAEVQTRAGGILYRTQIGDVAFCRWLLTVGVTPRKSLTLGPLVVPDELILECARGLLDGDGGITNFVHRATKRTYPDYQYERIVVGFNSASRAHLEWLRMKLQPYAGATGWLEITPPKNGRHEFVTLRYGKRDGLRLLPLLYRDPTVPRLERKYRIWQGYITRHPQPRTVQSSSSPT
;
A
#
# COMPACT_ATOMS: atom_id res chain seq x y z
N MET A 1 -10.72 9.72 24.30
CA MET A 1 -9.85 10.40 23.33
C MET A 1 -9.90 9.62 22.05
N ASP A 2 -10.42 10.24 21.06
CA ASP A 2 -11.01 9.64 19.85
C ASP A 2 -9.89 9.36 18.81
N THR A 3 -9.50 8.09 18.64
CA THR A 3 -8.65 7.65 17.55
C THR A 3 -9.53 7.42 16.32
N ALA A 4 -10.14 8.49 15.82
CA ALA A 4 -10.83 8.45 14.55
C ALA A 4 -9.83 8.08 13.45
N SER A 5 -9.99 6.88 12.92
CA SER A 5 -9.36 6.39 11.69
C SER A 5 -9.53 7.45 10.58
N ARG A 6 -8.43 8.10 10.24
CA ARG A 6 -8.40 9.10 9.16
C ARG A 6 -8.50 8.36 7.83
N VAL A 7 -9.73 8.17 7.37
CA VAL A 7 -9.99 7.79 5.98
C VAL A 7 -9.60 8.98 5.11
N TRP A 8 -8.54 8.85 4.37
CA TRP A 8 -8.09 9.83 3.40
C TRP A 8 -9.03 9.80 2.20
N ALA A 9 -10.09 10.60 2.25
CA ALA A 9 -10.83 10.93 1.04
C ALA A 9 -9.92 11.83 0.20
N TYR A 10 -9.26 11.27 -0.82
CA TYR A 10 -8.75 12.05 -1.93
C TYR A 10 -9.96 12.69 -2.61
N GLY A 11 -10.36 13.85 -2.12
CA GLY A 11 -11.25 14.70 -2.88
C GLY A 11 -10.60 14.89 -4.24
N VAL A 12 -11.26 14.37 -5.28
CA VAL A 12 -11.02 14.82 -6.63
C VAL A 12 -11.03 16.34 -6.51
N VAL A 13 -9.85 16.95 -6.64
CA VAL A 13 -9.78 18.38 -6.85
C VAL A 13 -10.64 18.56 -8.10
N ALA A 14 -11.86 19.08 -7.90
CA ALA A 14 -12.62 19.63 -9.01
C ALA A 14 -11.57 20.43 -9.78
N LYS A 15 -11.36 20.09 -11.06
CA LYS A 15 -10.44 20.83 -11.93
C LYS A 15 -10.80 22.28 -11.71
N GLY A 16 -10.06 22.93 -10.80
CA GLY A 16 -10.15 24.36 -10.69
C GLY A 16 -9.96 24.83 -12.11
N GLU A 17 -10.69 25.80 -12.53
CA GLU A 17 -10.59 26.42 -13.86
C GLU A 17 -9.24 27.14 -14.03
N GLY A 18 -8.15 26.47 -13.66
CA GLY A 18 -6.83 26.78 -14.14
C GLY A 18 -6.88 26.55 -15.63
N LYS A 19 -7.22 27.58 -16.39
CA LYS A 19 -7.10 27.60 -17.83
C LYS A 19 -5.64 27.34 -18.15
N GLY A 20 -5.28 26.06 -18.38
CA GLY A 20 -3.99 25.77 -19.00
C GLY A 20 -3.91 26.74 -20.19
N TRP A 21 -2.79 27.46 -20.33
CA TRP A 21 -2.62 28.54 -21.30
C TRP A 21 -3.08 28.17 -22.73
N SER A 22 -3.14 26.87 -23.04
CA SER A 22 -3.60 26.31 -24.33
C SER A 22 -5.08 25.88 -24.37
N LYS A 23 -5.82 25.89 -23.21
CA LYS A 23 -7.18 25.38 -23.17
C LYS A 23 -8.15 26.27 -23.94
N GLY A 24 -8.76 25.73 -25.00
CA GLY A 24 -9.71 26.42 -25.86
C GLY A 24 -9.08 27.25 -26.98
N ARG A 25 -7.76 27.28 -27.12
CA ARG A 25 -7.05 27.97 -28.21
C ARG A 25 -6.69 26.99 -29.31
N LYS A 26 -6.83 27.38 -30.56
CA LYS A 26 -6.45 26.58 -31.74
C LYS A 26 -5.13 27.09 -32.31
N ALA A 27 -4.43 26.23 -33.07
CA ALA A 27 -3.21 26.65 -33.77
C ALA A 27 -3.38 27.77 -34.75
N ALA A 28 -4.60 27.97 -35.26
CA ALA A 28 -4.97 29.11 -36.14
C ALA A 28 -4.99 30.43 -35.36
N ASP A 29 -5.25 30.40 -34.06
CA ASP A 29 -5.53 31.59 -33.26
C ASP A 29 -4.33 32.02 -32.36
N ASP A 30 -3.36 31.14 -32.16
CA ASP A 30 -2.20 31.41 -31.31
C ASP A 30 -0.90 30.89 -31.95
N PRO A 31 0.05 31.78 -32.30
CA PRO A 31 1.32 31.41 -32.94
C PRO A 31 2.19 30.48 -32.11
N ARG A 32 2.03 30.44 -30.76
CA ARG A 32 2.76 29.55 -29.87
C ARG A 32 2.23 28.12 -30.00
N ILE A 33 0.90 27.98 -30.16
CA ILE A 33 0.28 26.67 -30.38
C ILE A 33 0.62 26.18 -31.79
N ALA A 34 0.61 27.05 -32.79
CA ALA A 34 1.03 26.73 -34.14
C ALA A 34 2.48 26.25 -34.21
N ARG A 35 3.41 26.91 -33.51
CA ARG A 35 4.80 26.51 -33.39
C ARG A 35 4.96 25.15 -32.70
N ASN A 36 4.24 24.93 -31.60
CA ASN A 36 4.28 23.66 -30.89
C ASN A 36 3.70 22.52 -31.73
N ALA A 37 2.58 22.75 -32.40
CA ALA A 37 1.99 21.80 -33.34
C ALA A 37 2.91 21.48 -34.52
N ALA A 38 3.59 22.50 -35.10
CA ALA A 38 4.57 22.31 -36.16
C ALA A 38 5.79 21.49 -35.69
N ALA A 39 6.30 21.76 -34.48
CA ALA A 39 7.42 21.04 -33.91
C ALA A 39 7.13 19.54 -33.65
N HIS A 40 5.84 19.20 -33.52
CA HIS A 40 5.39 17.80 -33.28
C HIS A 40 4.81 17.13 -34.53
N ARG A 41 4.65 17.88 -35.65
CA ARG A 41 4.08 17.37 -36.91
C ARG A 41 5.02 16.34 -37.54
N GLY A 42 4.50 15.16 -37.87
CA GLY A 42 5.29 14.05 -38.43
C GLY A 42 6.17 13.26 -37.45
N LYS A 43 6.19 13.68 -36.18
CA LYS A 43 6.88 12.84 -35.13
C LYS A 43 5.92 11.77 -34.67
N THR A 44 6.06 10.57 -35.18
CA THR A 44 5.51 9.38 -34.53
C THR A 44 6.26 9.21 -33.21
N TYR A 45 5.58 9.48 -32.11
CA TYR A 45 6.06 9.04 -30.80
C TYR A 45 5.81 7.54 -30.68
N ALA A 46 6.53 6.74 -31.50
CA ALA A 46 6.72 5.36 -31.21
C ALA A 46 7.28 5.29 -29.78
N ALA A 47 6.98 4.23 -29.05
CA ALA A 47 7.51 4.02 -27.70
C ALA A 47 9.04 3.92 -27.79
N HIS A 48 9.71 5.04 -28.03
CA HIS A 48 11.14 5.12 -28.13
C HIS A 48 11.74 5.12 -26.74
N VAL A 49 12.34 4.02 -26.42
CA VAL A 49 13.53 3.99 -25.58
C VAL A 49 14.66 4.61 -26.41
N THR A 50 14.60 5.88 -26.70
CA THR A 50 15.79 6.61 -27.15
C THR A 50 16.55 7.01 -25.88
N PRO A 51 17.88 6.77 -25.84
CA PRO A 51 18.71 7.40 -24.81
C PRO A 51 18.45 8.91 -24.91
N ALA A 52 18.15 9.53 -23.77
CA ALA A 52 17.99 10.96 -23.76
C ALA A 52 19.36 11.59 -24.04
N GLU A 53 19.50 12.30 -25.16
CA GLU A 53 20.67 13.10 -25.50
C GLU A 53 20.91 14.25 -24.51
N ASP A 54 19.94 14.51 -23.61
CA ASP A 54 19.94 15.56 -22.61
C ASP A 54 20.65 15.18 -21.29
N GLY A 55 21.38 14.06 -21.25
CA GLY A 55 22.12 13.61 -20.07
C GLY A 55 21.25 13.16 -18.89
N ARG A 56 19.92 13.19 -19.00
CA ARG A 56 19.02 12.65 -17.96
C ARG A 56 19.03 11.13 -18.02
N ARG A 57 19.73 10.51 -17.09
CA ARG A 57 19.69 9.06 -16.92
C ARG A 57 18.25 8.65 -16.63
N ARG A 58 17.57 8.03 -17.60
CA ARG A 58 16.34 7.32 -17.30
C ARG A 58 16.71 6.15 -16.39
N SER A 59 16.09 6.08 -15.22
CA SER A 59 16.29 4.91 -14.35
C SER A 59 15.85 3.66 -15.11
N ALA A 60 16.60 2.57 -14.94
CA ALA A 60 16.22 1.28 -15.53
C ALA A 60 14.76 0.92 -15.16
N PRO A 61 14.03 0.21 -16.04
CA PRO A 61 12.71 -0.30 -15.69
C PRO A 61 12.75 -1.09 -14.39
N ALA A 62 11.68 -1.04 -13.59
CA ALA A 62 11.55 -1.90 -12.42
C ALA A 62 11.44 -3.35 -12.89
N SER A 63 12.05 -4.28 -12.14
CA SER A 63 11.91 -5.72 -12.42
C SER A 63 10.44 -6.11 -12.26
N THR A 64 10.01 -7.06 -13.09
CA THR A 64 8.70 -7.73 -13.00
C THR A 64 8.85 -9.18 -12.58
N GLU A 65 10.07 -9.62 -12.31
CA GLU A 65 10.36 -10.94 -11.78
C GLU A 65 9.94 -10.99 -10.29
N TRP A 66 9.18 -12.01 -9.95
CA TRP A 66 8.68 -12.16 -8.59
C TRP A 66 9.81 -12.46 -7.60
N THR A 67 9.89 -11.60 -6.60
CA THR A 67 10.76 -11.75 -5.42
C THR A 67 9.96 -11.40 -4.17
N PRO A 68 10.39 -11.80 -2.97
CA PRO A 68 9.76 -11.40 -1.72
C PRO A 68 9.62 -9.87 -1.60
N THR A 69 10.65 -9.13 -2.00
CA THR A 69 10.67 -7.67 -1.98
C THR A 69 9.68 -7.06 -2.99
N LEU A 70 9.55 -7.64 -4.19
CA LEU A 70 8.56 -7.18 -5.18
C LEU A 70 7.13 -7.48 -4.72
N ALA A 71 6.88 -8.65 -4.14
CA ALA A 71 5.56 -8.98 -3.59
C ALA A 71 5.13 -8.00 -2.49
N TYR A 72 6.05 -7.63 -1.60
CA TYR A 72 5.82 -6.56 -0.63
C TYR A 72 5.50 -5.22 -1.29
N ALA A 73 6.27 -4.82 -2.31
CA ALA A 73 6.01 -3.58 -3.05
C ALA A 73 4.64 -3.60 -3.75
N VAL A 74 4.22 -4.74 -4.31
CA VAL A 74 2.88 -4.90 -4.90
C VAL A 74 1.80 -4.69 -3.84
N GLY A 75 1.96 -5.22 -2.62
CA GLY A 75 1.06 -4.95 -1.50
C GLY A 75 0.94 -3.47 -1.19
N LEU A 76 2.06 -2.73 -1.10
CA LEU A 76 2.07 -1.28 -0.92
C LEU A 76 1.37 -0.54 -2.07
N LEU A 77 1.62 -0.97 -3.31
CA LEU A 77 1.02 -0.35 -4.48
C LEU A 77 -0.48 -0.64 -4.59
N ALA A 78 -0.91 -1.78 -4.10
CA ALA A 78 -2.32 -2.13 -4.03
C ALA A 78 -3.10 -1.24 -3.05
N THR A 79 -2.48 -0.72 -2.00
CA THR A 79 -3.06 0.26 -1.07
C THR A 79 -2.93 1.68 -1.60
N ASP A 80 -1.78 2.29 -1.45
CA ASP A 80 -1.51 3.72 -1.67
C ASP A 80 -1.07 4.07 -3.10
N GLY A 81 -0.73 3.07 -3.93
CA GLY A 81 -0.30 3.30 -5.30
C GLY A 81 -1.43 3.87 -6.18
N CYS A 82 -1.12 4.87 -6.98
CA CYS A 82 -2.02 5.45 -7.96
C CYS A 82 -1.40 5.45 -9.35
N GLN A 83 -2.00 4.74 -10.29
CA GLN A 83 -1.60 4.80 -11.69
C GLN A 83 -2.32 5.94 -12.41
N THR A 84 -1.55 6.75 -13.13
CA THR A 84 -2.07 7.83 -13.98
C THR A 84 -1.69 7.52 -15.43
N ASP A 85 -2.69 7.47 -16.31
CA ASP A 85 -2.54 7.31 -17.76
C ASP A 85 -1.75 6.08 -18.23
N GLY A 86 -1.62 5.05 -17.36
CA GLY A 86 -0.84 3.83 -17.66
C GLY A 86 0.66 4.06 -17.89
N ARG A 87 1.17 5.25 -17.55
CA ARG A 87 2.57 5.66 -17.77
C ARG A 87 3.29 6.03 -16.49
N HIS A 88 2.55 6.53 -15.52
CA HIS A 88 3.10 7.05 -14.29
C HIS A 88 2.44 6.36 -13.10
N LEU A 89 3.27 6.02 -12.14
CA LEU A 89 2.89 5.49 -10.84
C LEU A 89 3.22 6.56 -9.81
N ALA A 90 2.22 7.03 -9.09
CA ALA A 90 2.40 7.91 -7.94
C ALA A 90 2.19 7.10 -6.66
N PHE A 91 3.00 7.36 -5.65
CA PHE A 91 2.87 6.76 -4.33
C PHE A 91 2.95 7.84 -3.27
N PRO A 92 1.81 8.24 -2.71
CA PRO A 92 1.74 9.18 -1.60
C PRO A 92 1.66 8.42 -0.28
N SER A 93 2.31 8.91 0.77
CA SER A 93 2.17 8.39 2.13
C SER A 93 2.41 9.49 3.16
N ALA A 94 1.77 9.38 4.33
CA ALA A 94 2.10 10.20 5.49
C ALA A 94 3.44 9.78 6.13
N ASP A 95 3.87 8.54 5.89
CA ASP A 95 5.14 8.00 6.35
C ASP A 95 6.19 8.14 5.23
N ARG A 96 7.18 9.02 5.41
CA ARG A 96 8.30 9.17 4.47
C ARG A 96 9.06 7.86 4.28
N GLU A 97 9.27 7.12 5.38
CA GLU A 97 9.91 5.81 5.39
C GLU A 97 9.26 4.86 4.39
N LEU A 98 7.92 4.86 4.30
CA LEU A 98 7.20 3.95 3.40
C LEU A 98 7.45 4.27 1.92
N VAL A 99 7.59 5.57 1.58
CA VAL A 99 7.96 6.00 0.23
C VAL A 99 9.40 5.60 -0.11
N GLU A 100 10.32 5.75 0.83
CA GLU A 100 11.73 5.33 0.69
C GLU A 100 11.85 3.80 0.53
N ILE A 101 11.09 3.04 1.32
CA ILE A 101 11.02 1.59 1.20
C ILE A 101 10.56 1.19 -0.19
N LEU A 102 9.45 1.77 -0.70
CA LEU A 102 8.95 1.44 -2.03
C LEU A 102 10.00 1.72 -3.10
N LEU A 103 10.67 2.86 -3.06
CA LEU A 103 11.71 3.19 -4.02
C LEU A 103 12.86 2.17 -3.99
N ARG A 104 13.30 1.76 -2.80
CA ARG A 104 14.32 0.70 -2.65
C ARG A 104 13.84 -0.64 -3.24
N CYS A 105 12.61 -1.05 -2.94
CA CYS A 105 12.02 -2.29 -3.48
C CYS A 105 12.02 -2.32 -5.01
N LEU A 106 11.80 -1.18 -5.64
CA LEU A 106 11.72 -1.05 -7.10
C LEU A 106 13.06 -0.66 -7.75
N GLY A 107 14.15 -0.53 -6.98
CA GLY A 107 15.44 -0.07 -7.49
C GLY A 107 15.39 1.33 -8.09
N LYS A 108 14.53 2.21 -7.55
CA LYS A 108 14.30 3.57 -8.06
C LYS A 108 14.92 4.63 -7.15
N THR A 109 15.36 5.73 -7.76
CA THR A 109 15.98 6.89 -7.08
C THR A 109 15.19 8.18 -7.31
N ASN A 110 13.89 8.05 -7.56
CA ASN A 110 13.02 9.19 -7.82
C ASN A 110 12.94 10.12 -6.61
N LYS A 111 12.78 11.42 -6.89
CA LYS A 111 12.61 12.46 -5.86
C LYS A 111 11.38 12.17 -5.00
N ILE A 112 11.50 12.33 -3.70
CA ILE A 112 10.38 12.39 -2.77
C ILE A 112 10.04 13.87 -2.56
N ALA A 113 8.83 14.25 -2.92
CA ALA A 113 8.29 15.58 -2.70
C ALA A 113 7.49 15.62 -1.40
N GLU A 114 7.62 16.71 -0.66
CA GLU A 114 6.76 17.02 0.48
C GLU A 114 5.61 17.91 0.02
N VAL A 115 4.39 17.52 0.34
CA VAL A 115 3.18 18.22 -0.05
C VAL A 115 2.36 18.51 1.20
N GLN A 116 2.07 19.76 1.45
CA GLN A 116 1.15 20.13 2.52
C GLN A 116 -0.28 19.72 2.16
N THR A 117 -0.95 19.05 3.07
CA THR A 117 -2.37 18.72 2.93
C THR A 117 -3.24 19.90 3.36
N ARG A 118 -4.47 19.97 2.88
CA ARG A 118 -5.43 21.01 3.30
C ARG A 118 -5.69 21.01 4.81
N ALA A 119 -5.48 19.88 5.47
CA ALA A 119 -5.64 19.73 6.92
C ALA A 119 -4.36 20.11 7.70
N GLY A 120 -3.35 20.71 7.06
CA GLY A 120 -2.09 21.14 7.69
C GLY A 120 -1.07 20.03 7.93
N GLY A 121 -1.33 18.78 7.52
CA GLY A 121 -0.37 17.69 7.61
C GLY A 121 0.60 17.66 6.43
N ILE A 122 1.70 16.91 6.56
CA ILE A 122 2.65 16.65 5.48
C ILE A 122 2.36 15.30 4.86
N LEU A 123 2.40 15.25 3.53
CA LEU A 123 2.32 14.06 2.72
C LEU A 123 3.61 13.95 1.89
N TYR A 124 4.25 12.79 1.95
CA TYR A 124 5.40 12.46 1.12
C TYR A 124 4.93 11.77 -0.15
N ARG A 125 5.45 12.18 -1.29
CA ARG A 125 5.00 11.64 -2.58
C ARG A 125 6.18 11.43 -3.51
N THR A 126 6.22 10.27 -4.17
CA THR A 126 7.09 10.04 -5.33
C THR A 126 6.26 9.78 -6.58
N GLN A 127 6.86 10.04 -7.74
CA GLN A 127 6.26 9.73 -9.04
C GLN A 127 7.29 9.01 -9.89
N ILE A 128 6.92 7.82 -10.37
CA ILE A 128 7.77 6.93 -11.15
C ILE A 128 7.18 6.83 -12.55
N GLY A 129 7.96 7.21 -13.58
CA GLY A 129 7.59 7.00 -14.99
C GLY A 129 8.15 5.67 -15.47
N ASP A 130 7.30 4.64 -15.57
CA ASP A 130 7.69 3.31 -16.00
C ASP A 130 6.49 2.62 -16.66
N VAL A 131 6.42 2.74 -17.99
CA VAL A 131 5.29 2.22 -18.77
C VAL A 131 5.21 0.69 -18.72
N ALA A 132 6.36 0.02 -18.78
CA ALA A 132 6.40 -1.44 -18.78
C ALA A 132 5.92 -1.98 -17.43
N PHE A 133 6.41 -1.41 -16.34
CA PHE A 133 6.00 -1.78 -14.98
C PHE A 133 4.52 -1.45 -14.72
N CYS A 134 4.04 -0.28 -15.17
CA CYS A 134 2.62 0.07 -15.06
C CYS A 134 1.72 -0.93 -15.79
N ARG A 135 2.11 -1.37 -16.98
CA ARG A 135 1.37 -2.40 -17.74
C ARG A 135 1.38 -3.75 -17.03
N TRP A 136 2.52 -4.15 -16.51
CA TRP A 136 2.63 -5.37 -15.72
C TRP A 136 1.75 -5.33 -14.47
N LEU A 137 1.70 -4.21 -13.75
CA LEU A 137 0.81 -4.05 -12.59
C LEU A 137 -0.67 -4.28 -12.93
N LEU A 138 -1.11 -3.96 -14.16
CA LEU A 138 -2.48 -4.28 -14.60
C LEU A 138 -2.72 -5.79 -14.65
N THR A 139 -1.73 -6.58 -15.09
CA THR A 139 -1.84 -8.05 -15.12
C THR A 139 -1.84 -8.65 -13.72
N VAL A 140 -1.23 -7.96 -12.75
CA VAL A 140 -1.25 -8.35 -11.33
C VAL A 140 -2.59 -8.00 -10.65
N GLY A 141 -3.39 -7.11 -11.26
CA GLY A 141 -4.66 -6.64 -10.70
C GLY A 141 -4.60 -5.27 -10.03
N VAL A 142 -3.44 -4.60 -10.05
CA VAL A 142 -3.31 -3.22 -9.54
C VAL A 142 -3.69 -2.24 -10.65
N THR A 143 -4.96 -1.85 -10.70
CA THR A 143 -5.56 -1.03 -11.75
C THR A 143 -5.65 0.45 -11.36
N PRO A 144 -5.79 1.38 -12.33
CA PRO A 144 -6.13 2.77 -12.01
C PRO A 144 -7.47 2.90 -11.27
N ARG A 145 -7.55 3.85 -10.34
CA ARG A 145 -8.77 4.13 -9.55
C ARG A 145 -9.31 2.90 -8.77
N LYS A 146 -8.42 2.01 -8.36
CA LYS A 146 -8.72 0.72 -7.76
C LYS A 146 -9.45 0.74 -6.41
N SER A 147 -9.53 1.88 -5.72
CA SER A 147 -9.98 1.94 -4.32
C SER A 147 -11.29 1.20 -4.03
N LEU A 148 -12.25 1.23 -4.96
CA LEU A 148 -13.54 0.55 -4.84
C LEU A 148 -13.61 -0.78 -5.62
N THR A 149 -12.69 -0.99 -6.56
CA THR A 149 -12.77 -2.08 -7.54
C THR A 149 -11.61 -3.06 -7.43
N LEU A 150 -10.71 -2.88 -6.46
CA LEU A 150 -9.59 -3.79 -6.23
C LEU A 150 -10.13 -5.19 -5.98
N GLY A 151 -9.73 -6.14 -6.83
CA GLY A 151 -10.08 -7.55 -6.72
C GLY A 151 -8.96 -8.39 -6.12
N PRO A 152 -9.00 -9.69 -6.40
CA PRO A 152 -7.87 -10.58 -6.18
C PRO A 152 -6.62 -10.07 -6.88
N LEU A 153 -5.47 -10.20 -6.22
CA LEU A 153 -4.17 -9.95 -6.84
C LEU A 153 -3.57 -11.26 -7.34
N VAL A 154 -2.94 -11.20 -8.51
CA VAL A 154 -2.21 -12.33 -9.09
C VAL A 154 -0.80 -12.31 -8.50
N VAL A 155 -0.63 -12.94 -7.34
CA VAL A 155 0.63 -13.08 -6.61
C VAL A 155 0.90 -14.57 -6.41
N PRO A 156 2.14 -15.06 -6.61
CA PRO A 156 2.51 -16.43 -6.30
C PRO A 156 2.17 -16.79 -4.86
N ASP A 157 1.63 -17.98 -4.62
CA ASP A 157 1.15 -18.39 -3.30
C ASP A 157 2.26 -18.39 -2.25
N GLU A 158 3.47 -18.75 -2.62
CA GLU A 158 4.66 -18.71 -1.77
C GLU A 158 5.06 -17.31 -1.32
N LEU A 159 4.63 -16.27 -2.03
CA LEU A 159 4.93 -14.86 -1.75
C LEU A 159 3.74 -14.07 -1.16
N ILE A 160 2.67 -14.78 -0.83
CA ILE A 160 1.43 -14.12 -0.34
C ILE A 160 1.64 -13.42 1.00
N LEU A 161 2.51 -13.93 1.86
CA LEU A 161 2.79 -13.34 3.18
C LEU A 161 3.54 -12.01 3.05
N GLU A 162 4.46 -11.91 2.11
CA GLU A 162 5.19 -10.68 1.82
C GLU A 162 4.27 -9.62 1.20
N CYS A 163 3.40 -10.03 0.28
CA CYS A 163 2.35 -9.15 -0.25
C CYS A 163 1.41 -8.68 0.86
N ALA A 164 0.96 -9.59 1.72
CA ALA A 164 0.10 -9.25 2.86
C ALA A 164 0.79 -8.29 3.84
N ARG A 165 2.12 -8.43 4.06
CA ARG A 165 2.89 -7.46 4.85
C ARG A 165 2.86 -6.07 4.20
N GLY A 166 2.99 -5.98 2.88
CA GLY A 166 2.87 -4.72 2.15
C GLY A 166 1.47 -4.09 2.29
N LEU A 167 0.41 -4.91 2.20
CA LEU A 167 -0.97 -4.46 2.44
C LEU A 167 -1.17 -3.97 3.89
N LEU A 168 -0.56 -4.67 4.86
CA LEU A 168 -0.60 -4.27 6.27
C LEU A 168 0.12 -2.93 6.49
N ASP A 169 1.29 -2.75 5.90
CA ASP A 169 2.11 -1.55 6.05
C ASP A 169 1.49 -0.33 5.34
N GLY A 170 0.79 -0.51 4.25
CA GLY A 170 0.00 0.54 3.61
C GLY A 170 -1.23 0.90 4.45
N ASP A 171 -2.39 0.37 4.08
CA ASP A 171 -3.69 0.73 4.68
C ASP A 171 -4.03 -0.05 5.97
N GLY A 172 -3.29 -1.11 6.31
CA GLY A 172 -3.57 -1.92 7.48
C GLY A 172 -3.07 -1.30 8.80
N GLY A 173 -3.20 -2.06 9.87
CA GLY A 173 -2.74 -1.63 11.19
C GLY A 173 -2.54 -2.77 12.18
N ILE A 174 -1.60 -2.57 13.09
CA ILE A 174 -1.44 -3.37 14.30
C ILE A 174 -1.85 -2.47 15.46
N THR A 175 -2.85 -2.90 16.21
CA THR A 175 -3.33 -2.17 17.38
C THR A 175 -3.03 -2.97 18.62
N ASN A 176 -2.39 -2.33 19.59
CA ASN A 176 -2.15 -2.91 20.90
C ASN A 176 -2.76 -1.99 21.97
N PHE A 177 -3.60 -2.52 22.83
CA PHE A 177 -4.22 -1.77 23.89
C PHE A 177 -4.56 -2.64 25.08
N VAL A 178 -4.55 -2.02 26.27
CA VAL A 178 -4.97 -2.65 27.51
C VAL A 178 -6.46 -2.37 27.73
N HIS A 179 -7.22 -3.42 27.83
CA HIS A 179 -8.64 -3.35 28.20
C HIS A 179 -8.80 -3.54 29.68
N ARG A 180 -9.47 -2.61 30.33
CA ARG A 180 -9.86 -2.71 31.76
C ARG A 180 -11.26 -3.27 31.85
N ALA A 181 -11.48 -4.23 32.73
CA ALA A 181 -12.81 -4.75 32.95
C ALA A 181 -13.74 -3.65 33.49
N THR A 182 -14.90 -3.54 32.87
CA THR A 182 -15.96 -2.62 33.35
C THR A 182 -16.82 -3.24 34.44
N LYS A 183 -16.67 -4.55 34.70
CA LYS A 183 -17.47 -5.25 35.68
C LYS A 183 -16.95 -5.01 37.08
N ARG A 184 -17.86 -4.61 37.97
CA ARG A 184 -17.62 -4.34 39.38
C ARG A 184 -17.02 -5.54 40.15
N THR A 185 -17.23 -6.76 39.67
CA THR A 185 -16.80 -8.03 40.28
C THR A 185 -15.28 -8.26 40.24
N TYR A 186 -14.59 -7.65 39.25
CA TYR A 186 -13.13 -7.78 39.09
C TYR A 186 -12.55 -6.43 38.65
N PRO A 187 -12.48 -5.42 39.54
CA PRO A 187 -12.09 -4.05 39.17
C PRO A 187 -10.65 -3.96 38.66
N ASP A 188 -9.78 -4.87 39.11
CA ASP A 188 -8.35 -4.88 38.76
C ASP A 188 -8.04 -5.75 37.54
N TYR A 189 -9.06 -6.42 36.97
CA TYR A 189 -8.84 -7.25 35.80
C TYR A 189 -8.51 -6.41 34.57
N GLN A 190 -7.31 -6.60 34.08
CA GLN A 190 -6.82 -5.97 32.85
C GLN A 190 -6.32 -7.07 31.91
N TYR A 191 -6.62 -6.92 30.65
CA TYR A 191 -6.02 -7.77 29.64
C TYR A 191 -5.55 -6.98 28.44
N GLU A 192 -4.38 -7.31 27.97
CA GLU A 192 -3.79 -6.68 26.81
C GLU A 192 -4.26 -7.39 25.54
N ARG A 193 -4.73 -6.59 24.60
CA ARG A 193 -5.18 -7.02 23.27
C ARG A 193 -4.19 -6.57 22.22
N ILE A 194 -3.92 -7.48 21.28
CA ILE A 194 -3.28 -7.15 20.02
C ILE A 194 -4.25 -7.55 18.90
N VAL A 195 -4.44 -6.66 17.93
CA VAL A 195 -5.35 -6.85 16.79
C VAL A 195 -4.61 -6.45 15.54
N VAL A 196 -4.72 -7.29 14.49
CA VAL A 196 -4.22 -7.01 13.15
C VAL A 196 -5.41 -6.71 12.25
N GLY A 197 -5.37 -5.61 11.53
CA GLY A 197 -6.42 -5.20 10.61
C GLY A 197 -5.89 -4.89 9.22
N PHE A 198 -6.55 -5.39 8.19
CA PHE A 198 -6.34 -4.99 6.80
C PHE A 198 -7.57 -4.22 6.34
N ASN A 199 -7.36 -3.08 5.74
CA ASN A 199 -8.42 -2.15 5.40
C ASN A 199 -8.55 -1.98 3.89
N SER A 200 -9.78 -1.91 3.40
CA SER A 200 -10.06 -1.59 2.01
C SER A 200 -11.51 -1.11 1.85
N ALA A 201 -11.76 -0.29 0.83
CA ALA A 201 -13.12 -0.01 0.39
C ALA A 201 -13.66 -1.11 -0.54
N SER A 202 -12.84 -2.10 -0.91
CA SER A 202 -13.25 -3.26 -1.70
C SER A 202 -13.37 -4.51 -0.83
N ARG A 203 -14.57 -4.98 -0.64
CA ARG A 203 -14.87 -6.22 0.07
C ARG A 203 -14.26 -7.44 -0.62
N ALA A 204 -14.36 -7.52 -1.94
CA ALA A 204 -13.85 -8.64 -2.73
C ALA A 204 -12.33 -8.83 -2.53
N HIS A 205 -11.57 -7.73 -2.40
CA HIS A 205 -10.14 -7.78 -2.13
C HIS A 205 -9.84 -8.40 -0.76
N LEU A 206 -10.59 -8.00 0.28
CA LEU A 206 -10.37 -8.53 1.63
C LEU A 206 -10.88 -9.96 1.80
N GLU A 207 -11.93 -10.36 1.09
CA GLU A 207 -12.37 -11.76 1.03
C GLU A 207 -11.30 -12.65 0.37
N TRP A 208 -10.70 -12.18 -0.74
CA TRP A 208 -9.56 -12.84 -1.36
C TRP A 208 -8.38 -12.96 -0.39
N LEU A 209 -7.99 -11.87 0.27
CA LEU A 209 -6.88 -11.88 1.21
C LEU A 209 -7.13 -12.86 2.37
N ARG A 210 -8.36 -12.87 2.90
CA ARG A 210 -8.78 -13.80 3.95
C ARG A 210 -8.59 -15.27 3.54
N MET A 211 -9.03 -15.62 2.33
CA MET A 211 -8.85 -16.97 1.79
C MET A 211 -7.37 -17.33 1.65
N LYS A 212 -6.55 -16.41 1.15
CA LYS A 212 -5.11 -16.62 0.96
C LYS A 212 -4.33 -16.75 2.27
N LEU A 213 -4.73 -16.05 3.33
CA LEU A 213 -4.08 -16.13 4.64
C LEU A 213 -4.53 -17.32 5.49
N GLN A 214 -5.69 -17.89 5.23
CA GLN A 214 -6.24 -19.00 6.00
C GLN A 214 -5.31 -20.21 6.12
N PRO A 215 -4.66 -20.72 5.05
CA PRO A 215 -3.77 -21.88 5.13
C PRO A 215 -2.54 -21.64 6.01
N TYR A 216 -2.05 -20.41 6.06
CA TYR A 216 -0.82 -20.06 6.78
C TYR A 216 -1.04 -19.82 8.27
N ALA A 217 -2.11 -19.15 8.62
CA ALA A 217 -2.34 -18.73 10.01
C ALA A 217 -3.24 -19.68 10.78
N GLY A 218 -3.91 -20.62 10.11
CA GLY A 218 -5.01 -21.38 10.71
C GLY A 218 -6.09 -20.46 11.29
N ALA A 219 -6.07 -19.19 10.84
CA ALA A 219 -6.86 -18.10 11.36
C ALA A 219 -7.88 -17.70 10.28
N THR A 220 -9.11 -17.60 10.67
CA THR A 220 -10.17 -17.23 9.73
C THR A 220 -10.35 -15.73 9.62
N GLY A 221 -10.01 -14.97 10.66
CA GLY A 221 -10.34 -13.54 10.74
C GLY A 221 -11.84 -13.29 10.54
N TRP A 222 -12.27 -12.08 10.68
CA TRP A 222 -13.64 -11.67 10.32
C TRP A 222 -13.64 -10.34 9.59
N LEU A 223 -14.62 -10.15 8.73
CA LEU A 223 -14.83 -8.89 8.03
C LEU A 223 -15.75 -8.02 8.90
N GLU A 224 -15.24 -6.87 9.29
CA GLU A 224 -16.01 -5.82 9.93
C GLU A 224 -16.37 -4.78 8.87
N ILE A 225 -17.67 -4.56 8.70
CA ILE A 225 -18.19 -3.63 7.71
C ILE A 225 -18.64 -2.37 8.41
N THR A 226 -18.01 -1.24 8.10
CA THR A 226 -18.46 0.06 8.51
C THR A 226 -19.36 0.63 7.42
N PRO A 227 -20.64 0.85 7.70
CA PRO A 227 -21.60 1.32 6.70
C PRO A 227 -21.21 2.72 6.19
N PRO A 228 -21.69 3.08 5.00
CA PRO A 228 -21.47 4.41 4.44
C PRO A 228 -21.98 5.49 5.38
N LYS A 229 -21.18 6.52 5.60
CA LYS A 229 -21.56 7.67 6.43
C LYS A 229 -21.19 8.97 5.72
N ASN A 230 -22.10 9.94 5.67
CA ASN A 230 -21.88 11.27 5.09
C ASN A 230 -21.39 11.22 3.61
N GLY A 231 -22.03 10.41 2.76
CA GLY A 231 -21.68 10.30 1.33
C GLY A 231 -20.36 9.55 1.05
N ARG A 232 -19.76 8.91 2.06
CA ARG A 232 -18.58 8.05 1.89
C ARG A 232 -19.02 6.64 1.49
N HIS A 233 -18.14 5.89 0.86
CA HIS A 233 -18.36 4.48 0.57
C HIS A 233 -18.26 3.62 1.82
N GLU A 234 -18.76 2.40 1.73
CA GLU A 234 -18.52 1.33 2.70
C GLU A 234 -17.03 1.15 2.93
N PHE A 235 -16.66 0.90 4.17
CA PHE A 235 -15.28 0.62 4.55
C PHE A 235 -15.23 -0.73 5.24
N VAL A 236 -14.37 -1.60 4.74
CA VAL A 236 -14.24 -2.97 5.23
C VAL A 236 -12.90 -3.17 5.89
N THR A 237 -12.89 -3.85 7.02
CA THR A 237 -11.68 -4.26 7.73
C THR A 237 -11.69 -5.77 7.91
N LEU A 238 -10.68 -6.47 7.39
CA LEU A 238 -10.40 -7.85 7.75
C LEU A 238 -9.61 -7.83 9.05
N ARG A 239 -10.22 -8.32 10.13
CA ARG A 239 -9.63 -8.32 11.48
C ARG A 239 -9.21 -9.70 11.93
N TYR A 240 -8.05 -9.73 12.58
CA TYR A 240 -7.52 -10.87 13.32
C TYR A 240 -7.35 -10.44 14.77
N GLY A 241 -8.13 -11.06 15.68
CA GLY A 241 -8.04 -10.80 17.11
C GLY A 241 -6.75 -11.36 17.73
N LYS A 242 -6.59 -11.23 19.06
CA LYS A 242 -5.37 -11.59 19.77
C LYS A 242 -4.83 -12.98 19.38
N ARG A 243 -5.67 -14.02 19.45
CA ARG A 243 -5.28 -15.38 19.14
C ARG A 243 -4.72 -15.54 17.72
N ASP A 244 -5.48 -15.04 16.76
CA ASP A 244 -5.15 -15.20 15.34
C ASP A 244 -4.06 -14.21 14.90
N GLY A 245 -4.05 -13.01 15.47
CA GLY A 245 -2.98 -12.04 15.26
C GLY A 245 -1.62 -12.54 15.74
N LEU A 246 -1.59 -13.24 16.89
CA LEU A 246 -0.37 -13.85 17.42
C LEU A 246 0.15 -15.03 16.56
N ARG A 247 -0.71 -15.66 15.76
CA ARG A 247 -0.32 -16.66 14.77
C ARG A 247 0.17 -16.01 13.47
N LEU A 248 -0.49 -14.95 13.06
CA LEU A 248 -0.23 -14.30 11.77
C LEU A 248 1.02 -13.42 11.78
N LEU A 249 1.23 -12.62 12.84
CA LEU A 249 2.34 -11.65 12.88
C LEU A 249 3.73 -12.29 12.74
N PRO A 250 4.07 -13.41 13.42
CA PRO A 250 5.36 -14.08 13.20
C PRO A 250 5.57 -14.51 11.75
N LEU A 251 4.52 -14.93 11.06
CA LEU A 251 4.59 -15.34 9.65
C LEU A 251 4.78 -14.13 8.72
N LEU A 252 4.08 -13.03 8.96
CA LEU A 252 4.25 -11.80 8.18
C LEU A 252 5.66 -11.21 8.34
N TYR A 253 6.30 -11.36 9.49
CA TYR A 253 7.64 -10.83 9.77
C TYR A 253 8.73 -11.90 9.80
N ARG A 254 8.47 -13.10 9.24
CA ARG A 254 9.40 -14.24 9.24
C ARG A 254 10.72 -13.95 8.53
N ASP A 255 10.65 -13.21 7.41
CA ASP A 255 11.81 -12.85 6.62
C ASP A 255 12.27 -11.42 6.95
N PRO A 256 13.43 -11.26 7.63
CA PRO A 256 13.96 -9.96 7.99
C PRO A 256 14.54 -9.19 6.78
N THR A 257 14.82 -9.87 5.66
CA THR A 257 15.38 -9.23 4.46
C THR A 257 14.33 -8.45 3.67
N VAL A 258 13.06 -8.84 3.79
CA VAL A 258 11.94 -8.09 3.21
C VAL A 258 11.65 -6.85 4.07
N PRO A 259 11.57 -5.66 3.46
CA PRO A 259 11.31 -4.43 4.20
C PRO A 259 10.01 -4.44 4.99
N ARG A 260 9.92 -3.55 5.96
CA ARG A 260 8.74 -3.35 6.80
C ARG A 260 8.65 -1.89 7.26
N LEU A 261 7.47 -1.44 7.59
CA LEU A 261 7.26 -0.13 8.23
C LEU A 261 7.58 -0.25 9.73
N GLU A 262 8.66 0.38 10.15
CA GLU A 262 9.24 0.20 11.49
C GLU A 262 8.24 0.57 12.61
N ARG A 263 7.46 1.64 12.46
CA ARG A 263 6.49 2.03 13.50
C ARG A 263 5.41 0.97 13.76
N LYS A 264 4.96 0.23 12.72
CA LYS A 264 3.99 -0.87 12.89
C LYS A 264 4.65 -2.10 13.51
N TYR A 265 5.85 -2.42 13.05
CA TYR A 265 6.64 -3.51 13.60
C TYR A 265 6.95 -3.33 15.09
N ARG A 266 7.29 -2.10 15.53
CA ARG A 266 7.55 -1.79 16.96
C ARG A 266 6.35 -2.08 17.86
N ILE A 267 5.12 -1.93 17.39
CA ILE A 267 3.92 -2.29 18.17
C ILE A 267 3.93 -3.79 18.45
N TRP A 268 4.22 -4.61 17.44
CA TRP A 268 4.38 -6.06 17.59
C TRP A 268 5.55 -6.42 18.49
N GLN A 269 6.72 -5.84 18.27
CA GLN A 269 7.91 -6.09 19.10
C GLN A 269 7.66 -5.72 20.57
N GLY A 270 7.07 -4.58 20.84
CA GLY A 270 6.72 -4.16 22.20
C GLY A 270 5.76 -5.13 22.87
N TYR A 271 4.81 -5.71 22.13
CA TYR A 271 3.91 -6.72 22.66
C TYR A 271 4.65 -8.00 23.04
N ILE A 272 5.46 -8.60 22.15
CA ILE A 272 6.17 -9.87 22.44
C ILE A 272 7.23 -9.73 23.52
N THR A 273 7.83 -8.54 23.67
CA THR A 273 8.78 -8.28 24.77
C THR A 273 8.10 -8.36 26.12
N ARG A 274 6.86 -7.88 26.25
CA ARG A 274 6.07 -7.98 27.49
C ARG A 274 5.44 -9.36 27.69
N HIS A 275 5.24 -10.11 26.60
CA HIS A 275 4.60 -11.43 26.61
C HIS A 275 5.49 -12.46 25.89
N PRO A 276 6.65 -12.81 26.46
CA PRO A 276 7.54 -13.78 25.83
C PRO A 276 6.80 -15.12 25.67
N GLN A 277 6.72 -15.60 24.44
CA GLN A 277 6.16 -16.93 24.16
C GLN A 277 7.08 -17.98 24.78
N PRO A 278 6.56 -19.02 25.45
CA PRO A 278 7.39 -20.12 25.88
C PRO A 278 8.11 -20.70 24.66
N ARG A 279 9.43 -20.84 24.75
CA ARG A 279 10.23 -21.47 23.69
C ARG A 279 9.67 -22.88 23.50
N THR A 280 9.12 -23.16 22.31
CA THR A 280 8.79 -24.54 21.94
C THR A 280 10.10 -25.30 21.88
N VAL A 281 10.35 -26.11 22.89
CA VAL A 281 11.48 -27.05 22.91
C VAL A 281 11.20 -27.99 21.73
N GLN A 282 11.96 -27.86 20.67
CA GLN A 282 12.01 -28.88 19.63
C GLN A 282 12.55 -30.12 20.32
N SER A 283 11.66 -31.09 20.55
CA SER A 283 12.07 -32.41 20.97
C SER A 283 12.94 -32.99 19.85
N SER A 284 14.24 -32.98 20.08
CA SER A 284 15.20 -33.75 19.31
C SER A 284 14.89 -35.23 19.55
N SER A 285 14.04 -35.82 18.71
CA SER A 285 13.96 -37.26 18.58
C SER A 285 15.22 -37.71 17.84
N SER A 286 16.22 -38.14 18.61
CA SER A 286 17.35 -38.90 18.08
C SER A 286 16.81 -40.24 17.56
N PRO A 287 17.15 -40.65 16.34
CA PRO A 287 16.88 -42.00 15.90
C PRO A 287 17.89 -42.95 16.57
N THR A 288 17.35 -43.92 17.27
CA THR A 288 18.05 -45.17 17.65
C THR A 288 18.17 -46.08 16.46
#